data_28d86d1a325dc1eab19398a0675bad2a
#
_entry.id   28d86d1a325dc1eab19398a0675bad2a
#
_cell.length_a   1.000
_cell.length_b   1.000
_cell.length_c   1.000
_cell.angle_alpha   90.00
_cell.angle_beta   90.00
_cell.angle_gamma   90.00
#
_symmetry.space_group_name_H-M   'P 1'
#
loop_
_entity.id
_entity.type
_entity.pdbx_description
1 polymer ?
#
loop_
_entity_poly.entity_id
_entity_poly.type
_entity_poly.pdbx_seq_one_letter_code
_entity_poly.pdbx_strand_id
1 'polypeptide(L)'
;MNFKQFGVLLSLSTILGLNVIGTKVLADESSITFGDAIASGGCKIEGQLAGEDGRTLSLILDNFSAFSGARKRCILRIQTFIPSGFIIQNVQVLYQGNTDINRGSRGTSLSRTYSFSGGAFGQAVARPQTTNFAATKAFAEQDEITVLAASGLCSGGGQGQLGINLVAQSSAGSSIFVDTADLNAGDVILRFDLKRC
;
A
#
# COMPACT_ATOMS: atom_id res chain seq x y z
N MET A 1 47.12 -10.95 -65.96
CA MET A 1 47.69 -11.73 -65.68
C MET A 1 48.18 -11.98 -64.35
N ASN A 2 47.95 -12.10 -63.29
CA ASN A 2 48.45 -12.68 -62.06
C ASN A 2 47.33 -12.96 -61.09
N PHE A 3 46.93 -14.22 -60.98
CA PHE A 3 46.07 -14.77 -59.96
C PHE A 3 46.82 -14.75 -58.63
N LYS A 4 46.27 -14.11 -57.60
CA LYS A 4 46.67 -14.29 -56.23
C LYS A 4 45.54 -14.99 -55.48
N GLN A 5 45.82 -16.20 -55.07
CA GLN A 5 45.01 -17.01 -54.16
C GLN A 5 44.90 -16.33 -52.81
N PHE A 6 43.67 -16.21 -52.29
CA PHE A 6 43.43 -15.87 -50.89
C PHE A 6 42.89 -17.07 -50.18
N GLY A 7 43.69 -17.52 -49.24
CA GLY A 7 43.34 -18.66 -48.38
C GLY A 7 42.20 -18.34 -47.41
N VAL A 8 41.29 -19.26 -47.32
CA VAL A 8 40.16 -19.24 -46.36
C VAL A 8 40.68 -19.77 -45.02
N LEU A 9 40.78 -18.92 -44.04
CA LEU A 9 40.98 -19.31 -42.63
C LEU A 9 39.61 -19.64 -42.00
N LEU A 10 39.38 -20.93 -41.78
CA LEU A 10 38.26 -21.41 -40.95
C LEU A 10 38.62 -21.12 -39.48
N SER A 11 37.91 -20.16 -38.87
CA SER A 11 37.92 -19.97 -37.42
C SER A 11 36.85 -20.85 -36.75
N LEU A 12 37.32 -21.84 -36.04
CA LEU A 12 36.49 -22.70 -35.18
C LEU A 12 36.07 -21.85 -33.95
N SER A 13 34.79 -21.41 -33.93
CA SER A 13 34.22 -20.75 -32.77
C SER A 13 33.68 -21.80 -31.80
N THR A 14 34.41 -22.08 -30.74
CA THR A 14 33.94 -22.87 -29.60
C THR A 14 32.87 -22.08 -28.85
N ILE A 15 31.63 -22.48 -28.98
CA ILE A 15 30.53 -21.95 -28.15
C ILE A 15 30.65 -22.57 -26.76
N LEU A 16 31.20 -21.81 -25.82
CA LEU A 16 31.07 -22.12 -24.40
C LEU A 16 29.60 -21.89 -23.99
N GLY A 17 28.88 -22.99 -23.79
CA GLY A 17 27.55 -22.96 -23.22
C GLY A 17 27.62 -22.44 -21.77
N LEU A 18 27.24 -21.19 -21.54
CA LEU A 18 26.92 -20.70 -20.19
C LEU A 18 25.64 -21.39 -19.74
N ASN A 19 25.79 -22.38 -18.86
CA ASN A 19 24.69 -22.87 -18.05
C ASN A 19 24.28 -21.73 -17.11
N VAL A 20 23.26 -20.95 -17.49
CA VAL A 20 22.56 -20.05 -16.56
C VAL A 20 21.86 -20.97 -15.56
N ILE A 21 22.48 -21.19 -14.42
CA ILE A 21 21.83 -21.76 -13.24
C ILE A 21 20.80 -20.70 -12.84
N GLY A 22 19.56 -20.88 -13.27
CA GLY A 22 18.43 -20.08 -12.79
C GLY A 22 18.34 -20.32 -11.28
N THR A 23 18.85 -19.40 -10.50
CA THR A 23 18.53 -19.33 -9.08
C THR A 23 17.02 -19.14 -9.02
N LYS A 24 16.28 -20.21 -8.66
CA LYS A 24 14.91 -20.06 -8.18
C LYS A 24 15.00 -19.10 -7.01
N VAL A 25 14.56 -17.85 -7.21
CA VAL A 25 14.23 -16.97 -6.11
C VAL A 25 13.12 -17.72 -5.38
N LEU A 26 13.50 -18.36 -4.26
CA LEU A 26 12.50 -18.91 -3.34
C LEU A 26 11.67 -17.70 -2.92
N ALA A 27 10.39 -17.70 -3.28
CA ALA A 27 9.45 -16.73 -2.78
C ALA A 27 9.62 -16.74 -1.24
N ASP A 28 9.91 -15.58 -0.67
CA ASP A 28 10.08 -15.47 0.78
C ASP A 28 8.78 -15.97 1.41
N GLU A 29 8.86 -17.09 2.17
CA GLU A 29 7.70 -17.69 2.85
C GLU A 29 6.99 -16.72 3.80
N SER A 30 7.57 -15.55 4.02
CA SER A 30 7.05 -14.47 4.88
C SER A 30 6.17 -13.45 4.15
N SER A 31 5.74 -13.69 2.91
CA SER A 31 4.93 -12.77 2.13
C SER A 31 3.45 -12.85 2.49
N ILE A 32 2.81 -11.69 2.59
CA ILE A 32 1.34 -11.58 2.67
C ILE A 32 0.77 -11.64 1.25
N THR A 33 -0.31 -12.38 1.07
CA THR A 33 -1.12 -12.27 -0.14
C THR A 33 -2.26 -11.28 0.12
N PHE A 34 -2.36 -10.26 -0.70
CA PHE A 34 -3.45 -9.29 -0.66
C PHE A 34 -4.54 -9.71 -1.66
N GLY A 35 -5.78 -9.76 -1.20
CA GLY A 35 -6.94 -9.83 -2.09
C GLY A 35 -7.26 -8.45 -2.67
N ASP A 36 -8.25 -8.41 -3.57
CA ASP A 36 -8.71 -7.14 -4.13
C ASP A 36 -9.24 -6.22 -3.02
N ALA A 37 -8.70 -5.02 -2.98
CA ALA A 37 -9.20 -3.99 -2.09
C ALA A 37 -10.51 -3.41 -2.65
N ILE A 38 -11.48 -3.19 -1.77
CA ILE A 38 -12.80 -2.67 -2.15
C ILE A 38 -12.98 -1.30 -1.50
N ALA A 39 -13.39 -0.31 -2.30
CA ALA A 39 -13.79 1.00 -1.82
C ALA A 39 -15.31 1.17 -1.86
N SER A 40 -15.86 1.93 -0.92
CA SER A 40 -17.25 2.34 -0.90
C SER A 40 -17.43 3.72 -0.29
N GLY A 41 -18.58 4.35 -0.57
CA GLY A 41 -18.84 5.73 -0.17
C GLY A 41 -18.47 6.72 -1.28
N GLY A 42 -17.71 7.75 -0.97
CA GLY A 42 -17.35 8.81 -1.90
C GLY A 42 -16.01 8.63 -2.61
N CYS A 43 -15.42 7.45 -2.65
CA CYS A 43 -14.15 7.15 -3.28
C CYS A 43 -14.24 5.88 -4.12
N LYS A 44 -13.24 5.70 -4.99
CA LYS A 44 -13.00 4.48 -5.76
C LYS A 44 -11.53 4.13 -5.64
N ILE A 45 -11.18 2.86 -5.82
CA ILE A 45 -9.81 2.43 -6.03
C ILE A 45 -9.58 2.39 -7.53
N GLU A 46 -8.64 3.17 -8.01
CA GLU A 46 -8.20 3.20 -9.40
C GLU A 46 -7.05 2.24 -9.67
N GLY A 47 -6.20 2.04 -8.67
CA GLY A 47 -5.07 1.14 -8.75
C GLY A 47 -4.74 0.48 -7.42
N GLN A 48 -4.22 -0.75 -7.49
CA GLN A 48 -3.70 -1.51 -6.38
C GLN A 48 -2.38 -2.15 -6.80
N LEU A 49 -1.34 -1.95 -6.00
CA LEU A 49 -0.01 -2.49 -6.24
C LEU A 49 0.55 -3.13 -4.96
N ALA A 50 0.83 -4.41 -5.01
CA ALA A 50 1.58 -5.08 -3.95
C ALA A 50 3.08 -4.82 -4.12
N GLY A 51 3.77 -4.48 -3.04
CA GLY A 51 5.21 -4.29 -3.04
C GLY A 51 5.97 -5.61 -3.23
N GLU A 52 7.16 -5.53 -3.81
CA GLU A 52 8.05 -6.69 -4.00
C GLU A 52 8.49 -7.34 -2.68
N ASP A 53 8.40 -6.60 -1.57
CA ASP A 53 8.66 -7.10 -0.22
C ASP A 53 7.59 -8.08 0.30
N GLY A 54 6.49 -8.25 -0.44
CA GLY A 54 5.35 -9.07 -0.04
C GLY A 54 4.65 -8.60 1.24
N ARG A 55 4.89 -7.36 1.69
CA ARG A 55 4.38 -6.79 2.95
C ARG A 55 3.77 -5.42 2.77
N THR A 56 3.95 -4.81 1.63
CA THR A 56 3.43 -3.47 1.30
C THR A 56 2.30 -3.58 0.30
N LEU A 57 1.26 -2.78 0.50
CA LEU A 57 0.15 -2.59 -0.43
C LEU A 57 -0.06 -1.10 -0.63
N SER A 58 0.03 -0.64 -1.88
CA SER A 58 -0.27 0.73 -2.28
C SER A 58 -1.63 0.77 -2.98
N LEU A 59 -2.45 1.74 -2.61
CA LEU A 59 -3.76 1.99 -3.21
C LEU A 59 -3.78 3.39 -3.80
N ILE A 60 -4.26 3.52 -5.02
CA ILE A 60 -4.54 4.79 -5.67
C ILE A 60 -6.04 5.02 -5.59
N LEU A 61 -6.42 6.16 -5.02
CA LEU A 61 -7.82 6.54 -4.84
C LEU A 61 -8.24 7.56 -5.91
N ASP A 62 -9.40 7.36 -6.49
CA ASP A 62 -10.08 8.35 -7.32
C ASP A 62 -11.19 9.05 -6.54
N ASN A 63 -11.30 10.36 -6.74
CA ASN A 63 -12.39 11.19 -6.24
C ASN A 63 -12.51 11.30 -4.71
N PHE A 64 -11.45 11.05 -3.94
CA PHE A 64 -11.53 11.27 -2.49
C PHE A 64 -11.06 12.67 -2.09
N SER A 65 -11.96 13.63 -2.27
CA SER A 65 -11.72 15.05 -1.98
C SER A 65 -12.95 15.71 -1.34
N ALA A 66 -12.74 16.74 -0.53
CA ALA A 66 -13.79 17.58 0.04
C ALA A 66 -13.49 19.07 -0.23
N PHE A 67 -14.51 19.81 -0.67
CA PHE A 67 -14.40 21.21 -1.08
C PHE A 67 -15.39 22.08 -0.32
N SER A 68 -14.99 23.28 0.05
CA SER A 68 -15.85 24.42 0.45
C SER A 68 -17.03 24.06 1.37
N GLY A 69 -16.73 23.55 2.54
CA GLY A 69 -17.75 23.15 3.54
C GLY A 69 -18.27 21.71 3.39
N ALA A 70 -17.76 20.96 2.41
CA ALA A 70 -18.20 19.59 2.20
C ALA A 70 -17.53 18.60 3.16
N ARG A 71 -18.19 17.45 3.32
CA ARG A 71 -17.68 16.28 4.02
C ARG A 71 -17.82 15.07 3.10
N LYS A 72 -16.76 14.31 2.96
CA LYS A 72 -16.72 13.11 2.14
C LYS A 72 -16.21 11.93 2.95
N ARG A 73 -16.81 10.77 2.77
CA ARG A 73 -16.43 9.53 3.45
C ARG A 73 -15.97 8.50 2.43
N CYS A 74 -14.91 7.80 2.76
CA CYS A 74 -14.38 6.67 2.00
C CYS A 74 -14.19 5.49 2.95
N ILE A 75 -14.67 4.31 2.56
CA ILE A 75 -14.48 3.07 3.33
C ILE A 75 -13.71 2.11 2.45
N LEU A 76 -12.51 1.74 2.89
CA LEU A 76 -11.67 0.74 2.25
C LEU A 76 -11.78 -0.58 3.01
N ARG A 77 -11.82 -1.71 2.29
CA ARG A 77 -11.76 -3.05 2.84
C ARG A 77 -10.67 -3.82 2.11
N ILE A 78 -9.67 -4.27 2.85
CA ILE A 78 -8.49 -4.95 2.34
C ILE A 78 -8.44 -6.36 2.94
N GLN A 79 -8.56 -7.37 2.09
CA GLN A 79 -8.37 -8.76 2.50
C GLN A 79 -6.90 -9.12 2.51
N THR A 80 -6.46 -9.85 3.53
CA THR A 80 -5.09 -10.31 3.70
C THR A 80 -5.06 -11.79 4.02
N PHE A 81 -4.09 -12.49 3.46
CA PHE A 81 -3.81 -13.89 3.76
C PHE A 81 -2.38 -13.97 4.31
N ILE A 82 -2.24 -14.41 5.55
CA ILE A 82 -0.97 -14.51 6.23
C ILE A 82 -0.52 -15.96 6.19
N PRO A 83 0.73 -16.23 5.78
CA PRO A 83 1.25 -17.60 5.72
C PRO A 83 1.33 -18.23 7.12
N SER A 84 1.28 -19.56 7.17
CA SER A 84 1.47 -20.31 8.41
C SER A 84 2.84 -20.02 9.03
N GLY A 85 2.92 -20.02 10.36
CA GLY A 85 4.14 -19.70 11.09
C GLY A 85 4.44 -18.21 11.25
N PHE A 86 3.52 -17.34 10.81
CA PHE A 86 3.64 -15.89 10.97
C PHE A 86 2.40 -15.27 11.58
N ILE A 87 2.61 -14.14 12.25
CA ILE A 87 1.55 -13.26 12.77
C ILE A 87 1.84 -11.83 12.34
N ILE A 88 0.81 -11.01 12.18
CA ILE A 88 0.97 -9.57 12.06
C ILE A 88 1.27 -9.02 13.45
N GLN A 89 2.34 -8.23 13.57
CA GLN A 89 2.71 -7.53 14.79
C GLN A 89 2.23 -6.08 14.74
N ASN A 90 2.37 -5.45 13.59
CA ASN A 90 2.04 -4.05 13.39
C ASN A 90 1.56 -3.79 11.97
N VAL A 91 0.71 -2.79 11.78
CA VAL A 91 0.32 -2.27 10.47
C VAL A 91 0.54 -0.76 10.49
N GLN A 92 1.37 -0.28 9.57
CA GLN A 92 1.55 1.15 9.33
C GLN A 92 0.69 1.55 8.13
N VAL A 93 0.01 2.67 8.23
CA VAL A 93 -0.80 3.21 7.13
C VAL A 93 -0.40 4.65 6.89
N LEU A 94 0.16 4.92 5.72
CA LEU A 94 0.54 6.24 5.27
C LEU A 94 -0.55 6.78 4.34
N TYR A 95 -0.98 8.01 4.58
CA TYR A 95 -1.94 8.77 3.77
C TYR A 95 -1.23 9.97 3.18
N GLN A 96 -1.35 10.14 1.87
CA GLN A 96 -0.76 11.26 1.16
C GLN A 96 -1.83 12.10 0.49
N GLY A 97 -1.54 13.38 0.31
CA GLY A 97 -2.49 14.28 -0.32
C GLY A 97 -2.08 15.74 -0.22
N ASN A 98 -3.04 16.60 -0.54
CA ASN A 98 -2.85 18.04 -0.58
C ASN A 98 -4.01 18.78 0.07
N THR A 99 -3.72 19.93 0.65
CA THR A 99 -4.73 20.87 1.13
C THR A 99 -4.56 22.21 0.42
N ASP A 100 -5.67 22.86 0.11
CA ASP A 100 -5.71 24.24 -0.35
C ASP A 100 -6.63 25.04 0.59
N ILE A 101 -6.07 26.05 1.26
CA ILE A 101 -6.74 26.76 2.35
C ILE A 101 -6.60 28.26 2.14
N ASN A 102 -7.71 28.90 1.78
CA ASN A 102 -7.76 30.35 1.63
C ASN A 102 -7.58 31.07 2.96
N ARG A 103 -7.01 32.24 2.90
CA ARG A 103 -6.82 33.12 4.08
C ARG A 103 -8.16 33.36 4.78
N GLY A 104 -8.21 33.12 6.08
CA GLY A 104 -9.43 33.27 6.89
C GLY A 104 -10.35 32.06 6.94
N SER A 105 -10.05 31.00 6.19
CA SER A 105 -10.72 29.71 6.31
C SER A 105 -10.35 28.99 7.61
N ARG A 106 -11.25 28.17 8.15
CA ARG A 106 -10.99 27.32 9.32
C ARG A 106 -10.14 26.08 8.99
N GLY A 107 -9.78 25.87 7.71
CA GLY A 107 -8.99 24.76 7.27
C GLY A 107 -9.79 23.49 6.96
N THR A 108 -9.08 22.38 6.97
CA THR A 108 -9.60 21.04 6.61
C THR A 108 -9.19 20.03 7.66
N SER A 109 -9.82 18.85 7.63
CA SER A 109 -9.43 17.72 8.46
C SER A 109 -9.55 16.39 7.73
N LEU A 110 -8.70 15.44 8.14
CA LEU A 110 -8.77 14.04 7.74
C LEU A 110 -8.92 13.18 9.00
N SER A 111 -10.08 12.56 9.18
CA SER A 111 -10.33 11.59 10.26
C SER A 111 -10.21 10.17 9.72
N ARG A 112 -9.59 9.29 10.51
CA ARG A 112 -9.25 7.91 10.18
C ARG A 112 -9.69 6.99 11.30
N THR A 113 -10.45 5.94 10.98
CA THR A 113 -10.83 4.89 11.94
C THR A 113 -10.63 3.52 11.29
N TYR A 114 -10.32 2.54 12.11
CA TYR A 114 -9.94 1.21 11.69
C TYR A 114 -10.88 0.18 12.26
N SER A 115 -11.12 -0.87 11.50
CA SER A 115 -11.86 -2.06 11.91
C SER A 115 -11.15 -3.31 11.43
N PHE A 116 -11.21 -4.36 12.22
CA PHE A 116 -10.53 -5.61 11.95
C PHE A 116 -11.51 -6.77 12.07
N SER A 117 -11.40 -7.71 11.16
CA SER A 117 -12.15 -8.96 11.20
C SER A 117 -11.31 -10.11 10.68
N GLY A 118 -11.63 -11.33 11.11
CA GLY A 118 -10.87 -12.53 10.78
C GLY A 118 -9.68 -12.79 11.71
N GLY A 119 -9.26 -14.06 11.80
CA GLY A 119 -8.26 -14.53 12.74
C GLY A 119 -6.86 -13.94 12.57
N ALA A 120 -6.54 -13.49 11.35
CA ALA A 120 -5.21 -12.95 11.01
C ALA A 120 -4.83 -11.69 11.81
N PHE A 121 -5.79 -10.90 12.23
CA PHE A 121 -5.54 -9.66 12.99
C PHE A 121 -5.60 -9.85 14.52
N GLY A 122 -5.97 -11.03 15.01
CA GLY A 122 -6.06 -11.26 16.45
C GLY A 122 -6.91 -10.19 17.16
N GLN A 123 -6.32 -9.56 18.18
CA GLN A 123 -6.88 -8.38 18.84
C GLN A 123 -6.09 -7.14 18.37
N ALA A 124 -6.52 -6.54 17.27
CA ALA A 124 -5.92 -5.30 16.79
C ALA A 124 -6.47 -4.11 17.57
N VAL A 125 -5.58 -3.21 17.97
CA VAL A 125 -5.91 -1.98 18.68
C VAL A 125 -5.50 -0.79 17.83
N ALA A 126 -6.49 -0.05 17.36
CA ALA A 126 -6.27 1.21 16.66
C ALA A 126 -7.14 2.30 17.28
N ARG A 127 -6.51 3.42 17.60
CA ARG A 127 -7.24 4.60 18.05
C ARG A 127 -7.70 5.42 16.85
N PRO A 128 -8.93 5.99 16.87
CA PRO A 128 -9.31 6.99 15.89
C PRO A 128 -8.31 8.14 15.85
N GLN A 129 -7.91 8.54 14.65
CA GLN A 129 -7.00 9.65 14.43
C GLN A 129 -7.72 10.76 13.67
N THR A 130 -7.40 12.01 13.98
CA THR A 130 -7.85 13.17 13.20
C THR A 130 -6.72 14.16 13.09
N THR A 131 -6.33 14.49 11.87
CA THR A 131 -5.37 15.54 11.57
C THR A 131 -6.12 16.77 11.06
N ASN A 132 -5.84 17.92 11.65
CA ASN A 132 -6.36 19.21 11.22
C ASN A 132 -5.28 19.97 10.44
N PHE A 133 -5.65 20.51 9.30
CA PHE A 133 -4.76 21.30 8.45
C PHE A 133 -5.23 22.74 8.42
N ALA A 134 -4.32 23.66 8.72
CA ALA A 134 -4.57 25.10 8.77
C ALA A 134 -3.83 25.88 7.67
N ALA A 135 -3.09 25.21 6.80
CA ALA A 135 -2.32 25.83 5.74
C ALA A 135 -2.37 25.00 4.45
N THR A 136 -2.26 25.65 3.31
CA THR A 136 -2.07 25.01 2.01
C THR A 136 -0.73 24.29 1.99
N LYS A 137 -0.76 22.96 1.85
CA LYS A 137 0.45 22.13 1.78
C LYS A 137 0.15 20.71 1.27
N ALA A 138 1.18 20.05 0.76
CA ALA A 138 1.18 18.60 0.68
C ALA A 138 1.28 18.01 2.10
N PHE A 139 0.67 16.86 2.32
CA PHE A 139 0.77 16.15 3.59
C PHE A 139 1.09 14.67 3.38
N ALA A 140 1.72 14.10 4.40
CA ALA A 140 1.95 12.67 4.56
C ALA A 140 1.69 12.32 6.03
N GLU A 141 0.55 11.69 6.29
CA GLU A 141 0.10 11.35 7.65
C GLU A 141 0.22 9.85 7.86
N GLN A 142 0.93 9.44 8.90
CA GLN A 142 1.15 8.02 9.21
C GLN A 142 0.45 7.63 10.49
N ASP A 143 -0.31 6.55 10.42
CA ASP A 143 -0.91 5.89 11.59
C ASP A 143 -0.24 4.54 11.83
N GLU A 144 -0.15 4.16 13.09
CA GLU A 144 0.41 2.88 13.53
C GLU A 144 -0.64 2.09 14.29
N ILE A 145 -0.81 0.82 13.90
CA ILE A 145 -1.81 -0.10 14.45
C ILE A 145 -1.08 -1.29 15.04
N THR A 146 -1.11 -1.40 16.35
CA THR A 146 -0.54 -2.56 17.03
C THR A 146 -1.52 -3.73 17.01
N VAL A 147 -1.05 -4.89 16.61
CA VAL A 147 -1.82 -6.14 16.60
C VAL A 147 -1.35 -7.03 17.74
N LEU A 148 -2.23 -7.27 18.69
CA LEU A 148 -1.96 -8.22 19.79
C LEU A 148 -2.24 -9.63 19.28
N ALA A 149 -1.20 -10.45 19.22
CA ALA A 149 -1.31 -11.81 18.73
C ALA A 149 -2.31 -12.63 19.57
N ALA A 150 -3.30 -13.20 18.92
CA ALA A 150 -4.15 -14.21 19.56
C ALA A 150 -3.38 -15.55 19.63
N SER A 151 -3.45 -16.22 20.76
CA SER A 151 -2.93 -17.58 20.92
C SER A 151 -3.63 -18.51 19.92
N GLY A 152 -2.89 -19.15 19.02
CA GLY A 152 -3.43 -20.10 18.04
C GLY A 152 -3.28 -19.70 16.57
N LEU A 153 -2.90 -18.47 16.25
CA LEU A 153 -2.70 -18.03 14.85
C LEU A 153 -1.45 -18.65 14.19
N CYS A 154 -0.53 -19.16 15.00
CA CYS A 154 0.75 -19.67 14.50
C CYS A 154 0.66 -21.01 13.77
N SER A 155 -0.40 -21.78 13.97
CA SER A 155 -0.46 -23.17 13.48
C SER A 155 -1.05 -23.35 12.08
N GLY A 156 -1.68 -22.34 11.49
CA GLY A 156 -2.40 -22.55 10.23
C GLY A 156 -2.39 -21.40 9.23
N GLY A 157 -1.68 -20.31 9.53
CA GLY A 157 -1.88 -19.07 8.75
C GLY A 157 -3.24 -18.45 9.04
N GLY A 158 -3.61 -17.40 8.35
CA GLY A 158 -4.89 -16.76 8.63
C GLY A 158 -5.39 -15.84 7.53
N GLN A 159 -6.69 -15.79 7.41
CA GLN A 159 -7.38 -14.78 6.62
C GLN A 159 -7.86 -13.67 7.55
N GLY A 160 -7.69 -12.43 7.13
CA GLY A 160 -8.20 -11.27 7.81
C GLY A 160 -8.63 -10.18 6.86
N GLN A 161 -9.41 -9.25 7.37
CA GLN A 161 -9.82 -8.06 6.64
C GLN A 161 -9.56 -6.82 7.51
N LEU A 162 -8.80 -5.89 6.94
CA LEU A 162 -8.63 -4.54 7.47
C LEU A 162 -9.65 -3.62 6.82
N GLY A 163 -10.47 -2.96 7.62
CA GLY A 163 -11.35 -1.89 7.20
C GLY A 163 -10.78 -0.54 7.62
N ILE A 164 -10.72 0.42 6.70
CA ILE A 164 -10.31 1.80 6.96
C ILE A 164 -11.48 2.71 6.59
N ASN A 165 -11.92 3.52 7.54
CA ASN A 165 -12.94 4.52 7.28
C ASN A 165 -12.29 5.91 7.36
N LEU A 166 -12.24 6.59 6.22
CA LEU A 166 -11.69 7.92 6.04
C LEU A 166 -12.82 8.93 5.95
N VAL A 167 -12.64 10.07 6.60
CA VAL A 167 -13.55 11.20 6.47
C VAL A 167 -12.74 12.45 6.22
N ALA A 168 -12.81 12.96 4.99
CA ALA A 168 -12.29 14.27 4.62
C ALA A 168 -13.36 15.32 4.85
N GLN A 169 -13.00 16.41 5.51
CA GLN A 169 -13.88 17.55 5.77
C GLN A 169 -13.18 18.85 5.46
N SER A 170 -13.84 19.75 4.78
CA SER A 170 -13.36 21.11 4.50
C SER A 170 -14.29 22.15 5.11
N SER A 171 -13.76 23.30 5.47
CA SER A 171 -14.54 24.51 5.76
C SER A 171 -14.76 25.34 4.49
N ALA A 172 -15.59 26.37 4.58
CA ALA A 172 -15.73 27.31 3.46
C ALA A 172 -14.39 27.91 3.05
N GLY A 173 -14.11 27.96 1.76
CA GLY A 173 -12.85 28.46 1.21
C GLY A 173 -11.64 27.54 1.43
N SER A 174 -11.85 26.26 1.70
CA SER A 174 -10.79 25.28 1.77
C SER A 174 -11.11 24.00 1.02
N SER A 175 -10.10 23.24 0.68
CA SER A 175 -10.25 21.91 0.08
C SER A 175 -9.17 20.95 0.60
N ILE A 176 -9.50 19.67 0.60
CA ILE A 176 -8.59 18.58 0.90
C ILE A 176 -8.74 17.49 -0.14
N PHE A 177 -7.61 16.99 -0.63
CA PHE A 177 -7.50 15.90 -1.58
C PHE A 177 -6.63 14.82 -0.93
N VAL A 178 -7.15 13.60 -0.83
CA VAL A 178 -6.35 12.43 -0.50
C VAL A 178 -6.08 11.73 -1.82
N ASP A 179 -5.13 12.28 -2.53
CA ASP A 179 -4.74 11.92 -3.88
C ASP A 179 -3.31 12.43 -4.10
N THR A 180 -2.46 11.63 -4.72
CA THR A 180 -1.12 12.03 -5.12
C THR A 180 -1.06 12.14 -6.64
N ALA A 181 -0.40 13.16 -7.13
CA ALA A 181 -0.07 13.27 -8.56
C ALA A 181 1.01 12.24 -8.98
N ASP A 182 1.62 11.53 -8.04
CA ASP A 182 2.65 10.54 -8.28
C ASP A 182 2.05 9.13 -8.24
N LEU A 183 1.81 8.56 -9.40
CA LEU A 183 1.29 7.21 -9.61
C LEU A 183 2.14 6.10 -8.96
N ASN A 184 3.39 6.38 -8.62
CA ASN A 184 4.30 5.42 -7.99
C ASN A 184 4.23 5.45 -6.46
N ALA A 185 3.66 6.50 -5.86
CA ALA A 185 3.66 6.67 -4.42
C ALA A 185 2.42 6.06 -3.73
N GLY A 186 1.28 5.94 -4.44
CA GLY A 186 0.00 5.54 -3.85
C GLY A 186 -0.55 6.57 -2.86
N ASP A 187 -1.87 6.70 -2.76
CA ASP A 187 -2.53 7.65 -1.85
C ASP A 187 -2.67 7.09 -0.43
N VAL A 188 -2.81 5.78 -0.36
CA VAL A 188 -2.86 5.02 0.88
C VAL A 188 -1.87 3.85 0.76
N ILE A 189 -0.82 3.89 1.56
CA ILE A 189 0.19 2.83 1.59
C ILE A 189 0.10 2.11 2.92
N LEU A 190 -0.11 0.78 2.84
CA LEU A 190 -0.14 -0.10 3.98
C LEU A 190 1.14 -0.91 4.03
N ARG A 191 1.76 -0.97 5.19
CA ARG A 191 2.91 -1.84 5.47
C ARG A 191 2.61 -2.73 6.66
N PHE A 192 2.81 -4.03 6.48
CA PHE A 192 2.55 -5.04 7.48
C PHE A 192 3.86 -5.61 8.03
N ASP A 193 4.05 -5.51 9.32
CA ASP A 193 5.19 -6.10 9.99
C ASP A 193 4.81 -7.51 10.46
N LEU A 194 5.46 -8.50 9.88
CA LEU A 194 5.29 -9.90 10.23
C LEU A 194 6.33 -10.34 11.27
N LYS A 195 5.87 -11.13 12.21
CA LYS A 195 6.72 -11.82 13.17
C LYS A 195 6.57 -13.32 13.01
N ARG A 196 7.69 -14.03 12.97
CA ARG A 196 7.69 -15.49 12.98
C ARG A 196 7.24 -15.99 14.35
N CYS A 197 6.40 -17.00 14.38
CA CYS A 197 6.03 -17.72 15.56
C CYS A 197 7.17 -18.56 16.07
#